data_f95bb6d1b0b0b21dd3443406d599d7c4
#
_entry.id   f95bb6d1b0b0b21dd3443406d599d7c4
#
_cell.length_a   1.000
_cell.length_b   1.000
_cell.length_c   1.000
_cell.angle_alpha   90.00
_cell.angle_beta   90.00
_cell.angle_gamma   90.00
#
_symmetry.space_group_name_H-M   'P 1'
#
loop_
_entity.id
_entity.type
_entity.pdbx_description
1 polymer ?
#
loop_
_entity_poly.entity_id
_entity_poly.type
_entity_poly.pdbx_seq_one_letter_code
_entity_poly.pdbx_strand_id
1 'polypeptide(L)'
;MLIQPNHRRKPEFNERYYICRTIENYSTNFSIIVQYNRQISHNLLSNALYSLIKKNSWFVQNFFQIDQRNPATANGHNFEVRILEHVKFNDVVKFHQIDKFDEIIMESLNDHIFSMNNATLPLWKINVFEEMRPNGNQFISVSFDHSNYDGLSGVQFQKDLAKELSTAKDDLFYDVLFDYQRDFGNLPAKILPAVDNLTDLFDLGVLSSSSSILKKWVPFYDTICGFIWPSDPPIFDTDTPVTKNLQTKYKFLKLTSNQIGQISKYCRSHGITLTTYFDIICICALQETVFSVVKSSATHTSSLVAINGRRYYSDEIKNFLYGTLVCGAPIILPTIENKLEAMQIFHQEMTNDINTKKSFQSTGNLLKHANVWEYFQNKINKIGGRFTLTISNLGKISNSNDIFKFEQMYFVSNTGVVYNFVLNITTLPNGELTAVVGYIPEFEKYELNNKPIMDTFIEKFYDLLILTSS
;
A
#
# COMPACT_ATOMS: atom_id res chain seq x y z
N MET A 1 -24.06 -10.62 21.16
CA MET A 1 -23.65 -9.63 22.16
C MET A 1 -23.87 -8.22 21.62
N LEU A 2 -24.31 -7.26 22.42
CA LEU A 2 -24.51 -5.88 21.93
C LEU A 2 -23.25 -5.05 22.21
N ILE A 3 -22.49 -4.77 21.14
CA ILE A 3 -21.39 -3.79 21.20
C ILE A 3 -21.98 -2.42 21.55
N GLN A 4 -21.38 -1.73 22.51
CA GLN A 4 -21.84 -0.42 23.00
C GLN A 4 -21.92 0.61 21.85
N PRO A 5 -22.88 1.54 21.85
CA PRO A 5 -23.02 2.55 20.81
C PRO A 5 -21.76 3.39 20.60
N ASN A 6 -21.02 3.71 21.66
CA ASN A 6 -19.78 4.47 21.60
C ASN A 6 -18.62 3.70 20.94
N HIS A 7 -18.73 2.37 20.78
CA HIS A 7 -17.77 1.52 20.09
C HIS A 7 -18.19 1.22 18.65
N ARG A 8 -18.96 2.14 18.06
CA ARG A 8 -19.39 2.15 16.65
C ARG A 8 -19.28 3.55 16.08
N ARG A 9 -18.97 3.63 14.80
CA ARG A 9 -19.00 4.88 14.03
C ARG A 9 -19.28 4.64 12.55
N LYS A 10 -19.63 5.68 11.83
CA LYS A 10 -19.70 5.62 10.37
C LYS A 10 -18.28 5.59 9.78
N PRO A 11 -18.10 4.88 8.66
CA PRO A 11 -16.87 5.01 7.87
C PRO A 11 -16.84 6.35 7.14
N GLU A 12 -15.63 6.91 7.01
CA GLU A 12 -15.41 8.13 6.23
C GLU A 12 -15.12 7.80 4.75
N PHE A 13 -14.96 8.84 3.92
CA PHE A 13 -14.87 8.67 2.47
C PHE A 13 -13.67 7.81 2.04
N ASN A 14 -12.52 7.94 2.69
CA ASN A 14 -11.34 7.16 2.37
C ASN A 14 -11.54 5.67 2.75
N GLU A 15 -12.11 5.41 3.93
CA GLU A 15 -12.49 4.05 4.32
C GLU A 15 -13.51 3.45 3.32
N ARG A 16 -14.54 4.20 2.91
CA ARG A 16 -15.53 3.73 1.92
C ARG A 16 -14.92 3.38 0.56
N TYR A 17 -13.90 4.12 0.14
CA TYR A 17 -13.14 3.80 -1.07
C TYR A 17 -12.52 2.39 -1.00
N TYR A 18 -11.88 2.06 0.11
CA TYR A 18 -11.27 0.75 0.29
C TYR A 18 -12.27 -0.35 0.63
N ILE A 19 -13.35 -0.05 1.37
CA ILE A 19 -14.48 -0.99 1.57
C ILE A 19 -15.02 -1.45 0.23
N CYS A 20 -15.24 -0.54 -0.71
CA CYS A 20 -15.66 -0.88 -2.07
C CYS A 20 -14.69 -1.87 -2.73
N ARG A 21 -13.40 -1.58 -2.66
CA ARG A 21 -12.37 -2.42 -3.30
C ARG A 21 -12.30 -3.81 -2.70
N THR A 22 -12.42 -3.94 -1.38
CA THR A 22 -12.40 -5.24 -0.70
C THR A 22 -13.65 -6.05 -1.01
N ILE A 23 -14.84 -5.46 -0.87
CA ILE A 23 -16.12 -6.17 -1.09
C ILE A 23 -16.28 -6.60 -2.55
N GLU A 24 -15.87 -5.75 -3.49
CA GLU A 24 -15.98 -6.02 -4.92
C GLU A 24 -14.79 -6.83 -5.47
N ASN A 25 -13.84 -7.17 -4.61
CA ASN A 25 -12.64 -7.94 -4.96
C ASN A 25 -11.78 -7.26 -6.04
N TYR A 26 -11.45 -5.97 -5.82
CA TYR A 26 -10.55 -5.19 -6.66
C TYR A 26 -9.10 -5.20 -6.15
N SER A 27 -8.78 -6.07 -5.20
CA SER A 27 -7.52 -6.23 -4.49
C SER A 27 -7.09 -4.99 -3.69
N THR A 28 -7.04 -5.13 -2.37
CA THR A 28 -6.68 -4.02 -1.46
C THR A 28 -5.67 -4.41 -0.40
N ASN A 29 -5.26 -5.68 -0.34
CA ASN A 29 -4.32 -6.13 0.66
C ASN A 29 -2.88 -5.76 0.29
N PHE A 30 -2.08 -5.61 1.32
CA PHE A 30 -0.64 -5.51 1.24
C PHE A 30 -0.02 -6.23 2.44
N SER A 31 1.28 -6.52 2.35
CA SER A 31 1.99 -7.23 3.41
C SER A 31 3.33 -6.59 3.73
N ILE A 32 3.65 -6.49 5.01
CA ILE A 32 4.98 -6.18 5.51
C ILE A 32 5.59 -7.46 6.09
N ILE A 33 6.65 -7.93 5.46
CA ILE A 33 7.31 -9.19 5.79
C ILE A 33 8.66 -8.88 6.39
N VAL A 34 8.95 -9.44 7.56
CA VAL A 34 10.18 -9.20 8.30
C VAL A 34 10.83 -10.52 8.66
N GLN A 35 12.13 -10.63 8.42
CA GLN A 35 12.99 -11.58 9.10
C GLN A 35 13.59 -10.86 10.32
N TYR A 36 13.30 -11.42 11.50
CA TYR A 36 13.95 -10.97 12.74
C TYR A 36 15.28 -11.70 12.95
N ASN A 37 16.17 -11.11 13.72
CA ASN A 37 17.45 -11.69 14.12
C ASN A 37 17.33 -12.89 15.08
N ARG A 38 16.10 -13.27 15.45
CA ARG A 38 15.77 -14.40 16.34
C ARG A 38 14.50 -15.06 15.86
N GLN A 39 14.43 -16.37 16.06
CA GLN A 39 13.19 -17.13 15.87
C GLN A 39 12.18 -16.81 16.97
N ILE A 40 10.92 -16.86 16.62
CA ILE A 40 9.80 -16.51 17.48
C ILE A 40 8.89 -17.75 17.58
N SER A 41 8.77 -18.28 18.80
CA SER A 41 7.91 -19.42 19.08
C SER A 41 6.42 -19.06 19.06
N HIS A 42 5.55 -20.07 19.00
CA HIS A 42 4.10 -19.87 19.13
C HIS A 42 3.73 -19.14 20.42
N ASN A 43 4.31 -19.54 21.55
CA ASN A 43 4.00 -18.97 22.86
C ASN A 43 4.44 -17.51 22.92
N LEU A 44 5.66 -17.23 22.48
CA LEU A 44 6.22 -15.88 22.48
C LEU A 44 5.40 -14.94 21.60
N LEU A 45 5.01 -15.38 20.39
CA LEU A 45 4.18 -14.60 19.47
C LEU A 45 2.79 -14.38 20.05
N SER A 46 2.17 -15.39 20.63
CA SER A 46 0.85 -15.30 21.26
C SER A 46 0.86 -14.29 22.41
N ASN A 47 1.86 -14.34 23.29
CA ASN A 47 2.01 -13.43 24.41
C ASN A 47 2.22 -11.97 23.94
N ALA A 48 3.10 -11.77 22.95
CA ALA A 48 3.36 -10.45 22.38
C ALA A 48 2.10 -9.86 21.72
N LEU A 49 1.35 -10.65 20.94
CA LEU A 49 0.11 -10.20 20.30
C LEU A 49 -0.99 -9.87 21.32
N TYR A 50 -1.14 -10.68 22.36
CA TYR A 50 -2.07 -10.40 23.45
C TYR A 50 -1.79 -9.04 24.10
N SER A 51 -0.51 -8.75 24.35
CA SER A 51 -0.07 -7.47 24.91
C SER A 51 -0.29 -6.31 23.93
N LEU A 52 0.05 -6.49 22.66
CA LEU A 52 -0.09 -5.50 21.60
C LEU A 52 -1.53 -5.07 21.39
N ILE A 53 -2.44 -6.03 21.27
CA ILE A 53 -3.87 -5.80 21.03
C ILE A 53 -4.51 -5.02 22.18
N LYS A 54 -4.16 -5.32 23.41
CA LYS A 54 -4.67 -4.59 24.58
C LYS A 54 -4.28 -3.12 24.63
N LYS A 55 -3.18 -2.76 24.01
CA LYS A 55 -2.68 -1.37 24.00
C LYS A 55 -3.32 -0.50 22.93
N ASN A 56 -3.94 -1.12 21.91
CA ASN A 56 -4.50 -0.35 20.80
C ASN A 56 -5.75 -1.00 20.21
N SER A 57 -6.91 -0.39 20.46
CA SER A 57 -8.20 -0.84 19.96
C SER A 57 -8.33 -0.80 18.42
N TRP A 58 -7.41 -0.15 17.71
CA TRP A 58 -7.37 -0.15 16.24
C TRP A 58 -7.25 -1.57 15.66
N PHE A 59 -6.60 -2.49 16.38
CA PHE A 59 -6.37 -3.87 15.93
C PHE A 59 -7.61 -4.78 16.06
N VAL A 60 -8.65 -4.32 16.70
CA VAL A 60 -9.87 -5.10 16.97
C VAL A 60 -11.11 -4.45 16.36
N GLN A 61 -10.99 -3.88 15.18
CA GLN A 61 -12.06 -3.26 14.41
C GLN A 61 -12.35 -4.02 13.13
N ASN A 62 -13.60 -3.96 12.66
CA ASN A 62 -14.00 -4.38 11.33
C ASN A 62 -15.18 -3.53 10.83
N PHE A 63 -15.49 -3.62 9.55
CA PHE A 63 -16.59 -2.92 8.88
C PHE A 63 -17.79 -3.85 8.73
N PHE A 64 -18.97 -3.34 9.08
CA PHE A 64 -20.23 -4.11 9.09
C PHE A 64 -21.30 -3.39 8.29
N GLN A 65 -21.94 -4.12 7.39
CA GLN A 65 -23.12 -3.63 6.71
C GLN A 65 -24.30 -3.58 7.68
N ILE A 66 -24.93 -2.41 7.85
CA ILE A 66 -25.97 -2.18 8.85
C ILE A 66 -27.39 -2.35 8.32
N ASP A 67 -27.55 -2.38 6.99
CA ASP A 67 -28.84 -2.61 6.34
C ASP A 67 -28.66 -3.33 4.99
N GLN A 68 -29.77 -3.78 4.41
CA GLN A 68 -29.77 -4.59 3.19
C GLN A 68 -29.70 -3.77 1.90
N ARG A 69 -29.53 -2.44 1.95
CA ARG A 69 -29.33 -1.64 0.74
C ARG A 69 -28.09 -2.12 0.00
N ASN A 70 -28.20 -2.13 -1.33
CA ASN A 70 -27.03 -2.43 -2.13
C ASN A 70 -25.89 -1.42 -1.82
N PRO A 71 -24.67 -1.90 -1.47
CA PRO A 71 -23.55 -1.02 -1.17
C PRO A 71 -23.25 -0.01 -2.29
N ALA A 72 -23.41 -0.42 -3.56
CA ALA A 72 -23.22 0.46 -4.71
C ALA A 72 -24.20 1.64 -4.70
N THR A 73 -25.48 1.40 -4.44
CA THR A 73 -26.51 2.45 -4.37
C THR A 73 -26.32 3.34 -3.15
N ALA A 74 -25.90 2.75 -2.03
CA ALA A 74 -25.64 3.48 -0.79
C ALA A 74 -24.27 4.20 -0.78
N ASN A 75 -23.42 3.99 -1.79
CA ASN A 75 -22.03 4.45 -1.83
C ASN A 75 -21.27 4.17 -0.52
N GLY A 76 -21.49 2.98 0.07
CA GLY A 76 -20.89 2.54 1.33
C GLY A 76 -21.41 3.23 2.60
N HIS A 77 -22.39 4.14 2.53
CA HIS A 77 -22.98 4.77 3.70
C HIS A 77 -23.80 3.83 4.57
N ASN A 78 -24.09 2.61 4.09
CA ASN A 78 -24.75 1.55 4.83
C ASN A 78 -23.78 0.66 5.61
N PHE A 79 -22.53 1.09 5.83
CA PHE A 79 -21.56 0.44 6.70
C PHE A 79 -21.36 1.22 8.00
N GLU A 80 -20.91 0.49 9.02
CA GLU A 80 -20.36 1.06 10.24
C GLU A 80 -19.08 0.31 10.65
N VAL A 81 -18.17 1.00 11.30
CA VAL A 81 -17.02 0.42 12.01
C VAL A 81 -17.48 -0.04 13.37
N ARG A 82 -17.08 -1.23 13.79
CA ARG A 82 -17.36 -1.78 15.14
C ARG A 82 -16.10 -2.42 15.71
N ILE A 83 -16.00 -2.39 17.04
CA ILE A 83 -15.09 -3.27 17.77
C ILE A 83 -15.59 -4.72 17.63
N LEU A 84 -14.65 -5.66 17.51
CA LEU A 84 -14.91 -7.10 17.40
C LEU A 84 -15.43 -7.68 18.73
N GLU A 85 -16.09 -8.83 18.66
CA GLU A 85 -16.54 -9.56 19.86
C GLU A 85 -15.37 -10.31 20.52
N HIS A 86 -14.57 -11.01 19.73
CA HIS A 86 -13.34 -11.66 20.16
C HIS A 86 -12.38 -11.86 18.99
N VAL A 87 -11.09 -12.11 19.30
CA VAL A 87 -10.04 -12.49 18.35
C VAL A 87 -9.26 -13.66 18.93
N LYS A 88 -9.18 -14.77 18.21
CA LYS A 88 -8.37 -15.93 18.60
C LYS A 88 -7.06 -15.99 17.83
N PHE A 89 -6.01 -16.48 18.51
CA PHE A 89 -4.68 -16.61 17.92
C PHE A 89 -4.72 -17.45 16.63
N ASN A 90 -5.30 -18.63 16.67
CA ASN A 90 -5.35 -19.54 15.53
C ASN A 90 -6.19 -19.07 14.34
N ASP A 91 -7.05 -18.03 14.54
CA ASP A 91 -7.80 -17.44 13.44
C ASP A 91 -6.98 -16.41 12.67
N VAL A 92 -6.03 -15.75 13.33
CA VAL A 92 -5.24 -14.65 12.77
C VAL A 92 -3.77 -14.98 12.54
N VAL A 93 -3.25 -16.09 13.09
CA VAL A 93 -1.86 -16.54 12.92
C VAL A 93 -1.82 -17.92 12.29
N LYS A 94 -1.01 -18.07 11.24
CA LYS A 94 -0.74 -19.36 10.59
C LYS A 94 0.77 -19.57 10.46
N PHE A 95 1.22 -20.81 10.73
CA PHE A 95 2.59 -21.23 10.54
C PHE A 95 2.70 -22.13 9.31
N HIS A 96 3.72 -21.88 8.50
CA HIS A 96 3.97 -22.57 7.25
C HIS A 96 5.43 -23.04 7.19
N GLN A 97 5.64 -24.32 6.89
CA GLN A 97 6.95 -24.84 6.55
C GLN A 97 7.18 -24.62 5.05
N ILE A 98 8.32 -24.04 4.69
CA ILE A 98 8.68 -23.72 3.31
C ILE A 98 10.10 -24.17 3.00
N ASP A 99 10.40 -24.44 1.74
CA ASP A 99 11.77 -24.75 1.31
C ASP A 99 12.64 -23.48 1.32
N LYS A 100 12.12 -22.40 0.78
CA LYS A 100 12.79 -21.11 0.68
C LYS A 100 11.74 -19.97 0.59
N PHE A 101 12.08 -18.83 1.15
CA PHE A 101 11.28 -17.61 0.95
C PHE A 101 11.63 -16.99 -0.41
N ASP A 102 10.63 -16.88 -1.30
CA ASP A 102 10.76 -16.39 -2.68
C ASP A 102 9.51 -15.64 -3.15
N GLU A 103 9.46 -15.34 -4.44
CA GLU A 103 8.36 -14.63 -5.09
C GLU A 103 7.04 -15.41 -5.03
N ILE A 104 7.07 -16.75 -5.06
CA ILE A 104 5.87 -17.61 -4.98
C ILE A 104 5.18 -17.42 -3.62
N ILE A 105 5.97 -17.32 -2.55
CA ILE A 105 5.43 -17.03 -1.21
C ILE A 105 4.82 -15.63 -1.18
N MET A 106 5.44 -14.62 -1.82
CA MET A 106 4.88 -13.27 -1.91
C MET A 106 3.56 -13.27 -2.69
N GLU A 107 3.45 -14.04 -3.78
CA GLU A 107 2.22 -14.19 -4.57
C GLU A 107 1.07 -14.76 -3.72
N SER A 108 1.36 -15.81 -2.92
CA SER A 108 0.36 -16.45 -2.07
C SER A 108 -0.29 -15.52 -1.03
N LEU A 109 0.40 -14.45 -0.65
CA LEU A 109 -0.14 -13.47 0.30
C LEU A 109 -1.28 -12.63 -0.30
N ASN A 110 -1.33 -12.48 -1.63
CA ASN A 110 -2.40 -11.74 -2.30
C ASN A 110 -3.72 -12.50 -2.39
N ASP A 111 -3.68 -13.83 -2.28
CA ASP A 111 -4.88 -14.67 -2.36
C ASP A 111 -5.79 -14.49 -1.15
N HIS A 112 -5.28 -13.85 -0.09
CA HIS A 112 -6.07 -13.59 1.11
C HIS A 112 -7.01 -12.40 0.91
N ILE A 113 -8.31 -12.66 1.00
CA ILE A 113 -9.36 -11.64 1.01
C ILE A 113 -9.85 -11.47 2.44
N PHE A 114 -9.79 -10.24 2.96
CA PHE A 114 -10.27 -9.93 4.28
C PHE A 114 -11.81 -9.96 4.33
N SER A 115 -12.35 -10.62 5.36
CA SER A 115 -13.80 -10.72 5.54
C SER A 115 -14.33 -9.51 6.30
N MET A 116 -15.06 -8.65 5.63
CA MET A 116 -15.96 -7.69 6.29
C MET A 116 -17.21 -8.38 6.80
N ASN A 117 -17.99 -7.74 7.68
CA ASN A 117 -19.15 -8.33 8.37
C ASN A 117 -18.80 -9.50 9.30
N ASN A 118 -17.55 -9.63 9.72
CA ASN A 118 -17.11 -10.69 10.61
C ASN A 118 -16.81 -10.12 12.01
N ALA A 119 -17.47 -10.66 13.03
CA ALA A 119 -17.35 -10.18 14.41
C ALA A 119 -16.09 -10.68 15.15
N THR A 120 -15.29 -11.56 14.51
CA THR A 120 -14.16 -12.25 15.16
C THR A 120 -12.85 -12.14 14.39
N LEU A 121 -12.90 -11.68 13.13
CA LEU A 121 -11.72 -11.52 12.29
C LEU A 121 -11.37 -10.04 12.11
N PRO A 122 -10.19 -9.61 12.54
CA PRO A 122 -9.70 -8.27 12.28
C PRO A 122 -9.25 -8.11 10.81
N LEU A 123 -8.92 -6.90 10.42
CA LEU A 123 -8.45 -6.55 9.07
C LEU A 123 -6.92 -6.67 8.94
N TRP A 124 -6.34 -7.60 9.68
CA TRP A 124 -4.94 -8.01 9.58
C TRP A 124 -4.80 -9.50 9.85
N LYS A 125 -3.72 -10.12 9.34
CA LYS A 125 -3.41 -11.54 9.50
C LYS A 125 -1.90 -11.74 9.49
N ILE A 126 -1.42 -12.71 10.28
CA ILE A 126 -0.01 -13.08 10.35
C ILE A 126 0.19 -14.46 9.72
N ASN A 127 1.17 -14.55 8.83
CA ASN A 127 1.74 -15.82 8.36
C ASN A 127 3.21 -15.86 8.79
N VAL A 128 3.57 -16.93 9.48
CA VAL A 128 4.95 -17.24 9.88
C VAL A 128 5.48 -18.31 8.93
N PHE A 129 6.50 -17.99 8.16
CA PHE A 129 7.14 -18.89 7.22
C PHE A 129 8.48 -19.35 7.77
N GLU A 130 8.66 -20.67 7.91
CA GLU A 130 9.85 -21.28 8.47
C GLU A 130 10.54 -22.14 7.41
N GLU A 131 11.78 -21.82 7.06
CA GLU A 131 12.55 -22.60 6.10
C GLU A 131 12.99 -23.95 6.70
N MET A 132 12.68 -25.06 6.01
CA MET A 132 12.94 -26.44 6.44
C MET A 132 14.42 -26.87 6.30
N ARG A 133 15.34 -26.09 6.85
CA ARG A 133 16.77 -26.39 6.86
C ARG A 133 17.36 -26.10 8.23
N PRO A 134 18.48 -26.77 8.63
CA PRO A 134 19.16 -26.43 9.87
C PRO A 134 19.48 -24.92 9.91
N ASN A 135 19.09 -24.26 10.97
CA ASN A 135 19.18 -22.78 11.09
C ASN A 135 18.49 -22.02 9.96
N GLY A 136 17.37 -22.54 9.45
CA GLY A 136 16.55 -21.88 8.45
C GLY A 136 16.01 -20.55 8.94
N ASN A 137 15.78 -19.62 8.00
CA ASN A 137 15.23 -18.31 8.32
C ASN A 137 13.75 -18.45 8.70
N GLN A 138 13.29 -17.55 9.56
CA GLN A 138 11.86 -17.37 9.85
C GLN A 138 11.44 -15.98 9.40
N PHE A 139 10.37 -15.91 8.60
CA PHE A 139 9.79 -14.66 8.12
C PHE A 139 8.40 -14.49 8.72
N ILE A 140 8.14 -13.31 9.30
CA ILE A 140 6.83 -12.94 9.81
C ILE A 140 6.20 -11.94 8.86
N SER A 141 5.22 -12.39 8.11
CA SER A 141 4.40 -11.58 7.24
C SER A 141 3.16 -11.12 7.98
N VAL A 142 2.93 -9.83 8.03
CA VAL A 142 1.65 -9.27 8.46
C VAL A 142 0.96 -8.68 7.23
N SER A 143 -0.15 -9.30 6.84
CA SER A 143 -1.01 -8.81 5.77
C SER A 143 -2.11 -7.93 6.34
N PHE A 144 -2.48 -6.88 5.62
CA PHE A 144 -3.44 -5.87 6.05
C PHE A 144 -4.45 -5.56 4.96
N ASP A 145 -5.69 -5.24 5.35
CA ASP A 145 -6.63 -4.60 4.45
C ASP A 145 -6.41 -3.09 4.44
N HIS A 146 -6.38 -2.52 3.24
CA HIS A 146 -6.07 -1.10 3.05
C HIS A 146 -7.17 -0.16 3.54
N SER A 147 -8.39 -0.67 3.86
CA SER A 147 -9.46 0.13 4.46
C SER A 147 -9.12 0.64 5.86
N ASN A 148 -8.22 -0.07 6.57
CA ASN A 148 -7.86 0.24 7.95
C ASN A 148 -6.36 0.52 8.16
N TYR A 149 -5.50 0.23 7.17
CA TYR A 149 -4.05 0.34 7.27
C TYR A 149 -3.41 0.82 5.97
N ASP A 150 -2.29 1.52 6.09
CA ASP A 150 -1.35 1.81 5.00
C ASP A 150 0.04 1.23 5.27
N GLY A 151 0.97 1.37 4.32
CA GLY A 151 2.31 0.80 4.44
C GLY A 151 3.06 1.22 5.71
N LEU A 152 2.92 2.48 6.13
CA LEU A 152 3.54 2.97 7.38
C LEU A 152 2.86 2.41 8.63
N SER A 153 1.53 2.22 8.61
CA SER A 153 0.82 1.49 9.67
C SER A 153 1.33 0.06 9.79
N GLY A 154 1.60 -0.61 8.66
CA GLY A 154 2.15 -1.97 8.64
C GLY A 154 3.57 -2.03 9.21
N VAL A 155 4.43 -1.05 8.87
CA VAL A 155 5.76 -0.92 9.49
C VAL A 155 5.66 -0.66 11.00
N GLN A 156 4.73 0.20 11.40
CA GLN A 156 4.52 0.51 12.82
C GLN A 156 4.05 -0.74 13.59
N PHE A 157 3.17 -1.54 12.99
CA PHE A 157 2.75 -2.82 13.57
C PHE A 157 3.96 -3.74 13.83
N GLN A 158 4.87 -3.90 12.87
CA GLN A 158 6.08 -4.70 13.04
C GLN A 158 7.00 -4.15 14.15
N LYS A 159 7.10 -2.83 14.25
CA LYS A 159 7.87 -2.16 15.32
C LYS A 159 7.27 -2.40 16.70
N ASP A 160 5.95 -2.26 16.81
CA ASP A 160 5.23 -2.47 18.07
C ASP A 160 5.25 -3.96 18.45
N LEU A 161 5.10 -4.86 17.47
CA LEU A 161 5.27 -6.30 17.70
C LEU A 161 6.68 -6.62 18.22
N ALA A 162 7.74 -6.09 17.58
CA ALA A 162 9.11 -6.29 18.06
C ALA A 162 9.31 -5.80 19.51
N LYS A 163 8.68 -4.66 19.85
CA LYS A 163 8.71 -4.13 21.23
C LYS A 163 8.03 -5.07 22.21
N GLU A 164 6.85 -5.59 21.88
CA GLU A 164 6.14 -6.55 22.74
C GLU A 164 6.90 -7.87 22.85
N LEU A 165 7.46 -8.39 21.76
CA LEU A 165 8.31 -9.58 21.76
C LEU A 165 9.50 -9.45 22.73
N SER A 166 10.07 -8.25 22.86
CA SER A 166 11.23 -8.02 23.75
C SER A 166 10.92 -8.13 25.24
N THR A 167 9.64 -8.06 25.61
CA THR A 167 9.16 -8.15 26.99
C THR A 167 8.26 -9.34 27.25
N ALA A 168 7.79 -10.01 26.20
CA ALA A 168 6.94 -11.19 26.30
C ALA A 168 7.70 -12.38 26.90
N LYS A 169 6.96 -13.26 27.54
CA LYS A 169 7.47 -14.53 28.08
C LYS A 169 7.07 -15.68 27.18
N ASP A 170 7.94 -16.66 27.04
CA ASP A 170 7.74 -17.83 26.20
C ASP A 170 7.09 -19.02 26.96
N ASP A 171 6.65 -18.78 28.20
CA ASP A 171 6.04 -19.78 29.08
C ASP A 171 4.50 -19.80 29.06
N LEU A 172 3.87 -18.83 28.39
CA LEU A 172 2.42 -18.65 28.37
C LEU A 172 1.91 -18.58 26.91
N PHE A 173 0.83 -19.30 26.64
CA PHE A 173 0.10 -19.23 25.39
C PHE A 173 -1.30 -18.64 25.61
N TYR A 174 -1.68 -17.65 24.83
CA TYR A 174 -2.99 -17.03 24.84
C TYR A 174 -3.77 -17.43 23.59
N ASP A 175 -4.72 -18.37 23.71
CA ASP A 175 -5.61 -18.74 22.59
C ASP A 175 -6.55 -17.58 22.23
N VAL A 176 -7.09 -16.88 23.25
CA VAL A 176 -7.96 -15.71 23.06
C VAL A 176 -7.15 -14.44 23.28
N LEU A 177 -6.80 -13.78 22.17
CA LEU A 177 -6.02 -12.53 22.16
C LEU A 177 -6.84 -11.34 22.63
N PHE A 178 -8.13 -11.31 22.26
CA PHE A 178 -9.08 -10.25 22.64
C PHE A 178 -10.46 -10.86 22.91
N ASP A 179 -11.12 -10.35 23.94
CA ASP A 179 -12.52 -10.63 24.24
C ASP A 179 -13.18 -9.33 24.71
N TYR A 180 -14.25 -8.91 24.03
CA TYR A 180 -14.89 -7.62 24.29
C TYR A 180 -15.37 -7.47 25.75
N GLN A 181 -15.87 -8.53 26.37
CA GLN A 181 -16.35 -8.47 27.79
C GLN A 181 -15.21 -8.37 28.77
N ARG A 182 -14.17 -9.22 28.56
CA ARG A 182 -13.01 -9.27 29.43
C ARG A 182 -12.18 -7.97 29.35
N ASP A 183 -12.03 -7.44 28.12
CA ASP A 183 -11.08 -6.37 27.84
C ASP A 183 -11.77 -4.98 27.73
N PHE A 184 -13.08 -4.91 27.97
CA PHE A 184 -13.87 -3.68 27.85
C PHE A 184 -13.25 -2.49 28.60
N GLY A 185 -12.74 -2.71 29.81
CA GLY A 185 -12.11 -1.67 30.63
C GLY A 185 -10.82 -1.08 30.04
N ASN A 186 -10.21 -1.77 29.05
CA ASN A 186 -9.00 -1.31 28.35
C ASN A 186 -9.32 -0.54 27.05
N LEU A 187 -10.58 -0.56 26.61
CA LEU A 187 -11.01 0.13 25.41
C LEU A 187 -11.17 1.64 25.71
N PRO A 188 -10.92 2.51 24.71
CA PRO A 188 -11.22 3.93 24.86
C PRO A 188 -12.73 4.13 25.03
N ALA A 189 -13.15 5.21 25.70
CA ALA A 189 -14.55 5.53 25.91
C ALA A 189 -15.37 5.66 24.60
N LYS A 190 -14.70 5.99 23.51
CA LYS A 190 -15.25 6.00 22.15
C LYS A 190 -14.27 5.31 21.19
N ILE A 191 -14.82 4.68 20.14
CA ILE A 191 -13.99 4.17 19.05
C ILE A 191 -13.15 5.29 18.46
N LEU A 192 -11.92 4.95 18.06
CA LEU A 192 -11.00 5.92 17.44
C LEU A 192 -11.59 6.47 16.14
N PRO A 193 -11.45 7.78 15.87
CA PRO A 193 -11.94 8.40 14.65
C PRO A 193 -11.21 7.87 13.42
N ALA A 194 -11.85 7.99 12.25
CA ALA A 194 -11.14 7.83 10.99
C ALA A 194 -10.07 8.91 10.84
N VAL A 195 -8.98 8.59 10.13
CA VAL A 195 -7.89 9.55 9.90
C VAL A 195 -8.35 10.78 9.11
N ASP A 196 -9.39 10.64 8.28
CA ASP A 196 -10.02 11.73 7.53
C ASP A 196 -10.55 12.84 8.45
N ASN A 197 -10.92 12.50 9.68
CA ASN A 197 -11.45 13.44 10.69
C ASN A 197 -10.35 14.04 11.59
N LEU A 198 -9.10 13.62 11.43
CA LEU A 198 -7.98 14.13 12.21
C LEU A 198 -7.25 15.30 11.53
N THR A 199 -7.59 15.59 10.27
CA THR A 199 -6.87 16.58 9.46
C THR A 199 -7.79 17.24 8.44
N ASP A 200 -7.51 18.49 8.09
CA ASP A 200 -8.13 19.23 7.00
C ASP A 200 -7.46 19.00 5.63
N LEU A 201 -6.52 18.06 5.57
CA LEU A 201 -5.67 17.80 4.42
C LEU A 201 -6.45 17.53 3.13
N PHE A 202 -7.63 16.92 3.25
CA PHE A 202 -8.52 16.58 2.14
C PHE A 202 -9.54 17.70 1.80
N ASP A 203 -9.47 18.84 2.48
CA ASP A 203 -10.40 19.94 2.24
C ASP A 203 -9.88 20.87 1.16
N LEU A 204 -10.76 21.21 0.23
CA LEU A 204 -10.46 22.23 -0.78
C LEU A 204 -10.44 23.61 -0.13
N GLY A 205 -9.37 24.35 -0.32
CA GLY A 205 -9.39 25.79 -0.06
C GLY A 205 -10.48 26.49 -0.89
N VAL A 206 -10.99 27.60 -0.38
CA VAL A 206 -12.14 28.35 -0.93
C VAL A 206 -12.02 28.66 -2.44
N LEU A 207 -10.80 28.80 -2.97
CA LEU A 207 -10.52 29.11 -4.37
C LEU A 207 -10.66 27.93 -5.35
N SER A 208 -10.54 26.69 -4.87
CA SER A 208 -10.63 25.50 -5.73
C SER A 208 -12.05 24.93 -5.85
N SER A 209 -12.95 25.37 -4.97
CA SER A 209 -14.37 24.96 -5.00
C SER A 209 -15.12 25.51 -6.23
N SER A 210 -14.65 26.63 -6.81
CA SER A 210 -15.35 27.28 -7.93
C SER A 210 -15.30 26.49 -9.24
N SER A 211 -14.21 25.78 -9.54
CA SER A 211 -14.09 24.99 -10.77
C SER A 211 -14.93 23.70 -10.76
N SER A 212 -15.09 23.08 -9.59
CA SER A 212 -15.93 21.88 -9.44
C SER A 212 -17.42 22.19 -9.42
N ILE A 213 -17.80 23.39 -8.98
CA ILE A 213 -19.17 23.89 -9.06
C ILE A 213 -19.53 24.21 -10.51
N LEU A 214 -18.61 24.82 -11.29
CA LEU A 214 -18.81 25.09 -12.72
C LEU A 214 -19.01 23.81 -13.54
N LYS A 215 -18.28 22.73 -13.25
CA LYS A 215 -18.49 21.40 -13.89
C LYS A 215 -19.90 20.85 -13.71
N LYS A 216 -20.52 21.11 -12.57
CA LYS A 216 -21.89 20.67 -12.25
C LYS A 216 -23.00 21.47 -12.94
N TRP A 217 -22.73 22.75 -13.32
CA TRP A 217 -23.74 23.68 -13.81
C TRP A 217 -23.68 23.93 -15.30
N VAL A 218 -22.64 23.51 -16.02
CA VAL A 218 -22.50 23.69 -17.46
C VAL A 218 -22.75 22.36 -18.17
N PRO A 219 -23.93 22.09 -18.73
CA PRO A 219 -24.14 20.98 -19.64
C PRO A 219 -23.12 21.08 -20.79
N PHE A 220 -22.46 19.99 -21.15
CA PHE A 220 -21.37 19.93 -22.14
C PHE A 220 -20.01 20.50 -21.69
N TYR A 221 -19.78 20.70 -20.37
CA TYR A 221 -18.48 21.17 -19.89
C TYR A 221 -17.33 20.30 -20.40
N ASP A 222 -17.46 18.97 -20.34
CA ASP A 222 -16.42 18.06 -20.82
C ASP A 222 -16.25 18.10 -22.35
N THR A 223 -17.33 18.39 -23.12
CA THR A 223 -17.27 18.58 -24.57
C THR A 223 -16.56 19.89 -24.91
N ILE A 224 -16.85 20.97 -24.19
CA ILE A 224 -16.23 22.28 -24.40
C ILE A 224 -14.75 22.24 -23.94
N CYS A 225 -14.46 21.61 -22.81
CA CYS A 225 -13.09 21.45 -22.33
C CYS A 225 -12.26 20.54 -23.24
N GLY A 226 -12.83 19.48 -23.83
CA GLY A 226 -12.16 18.64 -24.82
C GLY A 226 -11.77 19.38 -26.10
N PHE A 227 -12.43 20.53 -26.42
CA PHE A 227 -12.06 21.41 -27.53
C PHE A 227 -10.96 22.44 -27.17
N ILE A 228 -10.82 22.77 -25.88
CA ILE A 228 -9.92 23.83 -25.40
C ILE A 228 -8.65 23.23 -24.77
N TRP A 229 -8.73 22.04 -24.19
CA TRP A 229 -7.59 21.33 -23.61
C TRP A 229 -7.16 20.19 -24.52
N PRO A 230 -5.87 20.03 -24.77
CA PRO A 230 -5.39 18.87 -25.51
C PRO A 230 -5.86 17.58 -24.79
N SER A 231 -6.30 16.58 -25.57
CA SER A 231 -6.58 15.24 -25.06
C SER A 231 -5.37 14.74 -24.27
N ASP A 232 -5.62 14.04 -23.15
CA ASP A 232 -4.53 13.41 -22.40
C ASP A 232 -3.64 12.60 -23.36
N PRO A 233 -2.31 12.70 -23.20
CA PRO A 233 -1.40 11.98 -24.08
C PRO A 233 -1.62 10.46 -23.95
N PRO A 234 -1.38 9.67 -25.00
CA PRO A 234 -1.49 8.22 -24.93
C PRO A 234 -0.46 7.65 -23.94
N ILE A 235 -0.98 7.12 -22.82
CA ILE A 235 -0.18 6.56 -21.72
C ILE A 235 -0.01 5.06 -21.93
N PHE A 236 1.17 4.53 -21.57
CA PHE A 236 1.44 3.10 -21.63
C PHE A 236 0.49 2.33 -20.71
N ASP A 237 -0.27 1.44 -21.33
CA ASP A 237 -1.11 0.43 -20.70
C ASP A 237 -1.15 -0.80 -21.63
N THR A 238 -1.61 -1.92 -21.11
CA THR A 238 -1.84 -3.11 -21.93
C THR A 238 -3.16 -3.00 -22.69
N ASP A 239 -3.31 -3.78 -23.76
CA ASP A 239 -4.54 -3.95 -24.51
C ASP A 239 -5.54 -4.92 -23.85
N THR A 240 -5.23 -5.37 -22.63
CA THR A 240 -6.05 -6.32 -21.89
C THR A 240 -7.07 -5.59 -21.01
N PRO A 241 -8.33 -6.05 -21.02
CA PRO A 241 -9.36 -5.49 -20.16
C PRO A 241 -9.01 -5.58 -18.67
N VAL A 242 -9.41 -4.58 -17.90
CA VAL A 242 -9.32 -4.60 -16.43
C VAL A 242 -10.30 -5.64 -15.89
N THR A 243 -9.80 -6.64 -15.15
CA THR A 243 -10.63 -7.72 -14.58
C THR A 243 -10.61 -7.69 -13.06
N LYS A 244 -11.66 -8.23 -12.43
CA LYS A 244 -11.66 -8.57 -11.00
C LYS A 244 -10.72 -9.75 -10.74
N ASN A 245 -10.30 -9.92 -9.49
CA ASN A 245 -9.44 -11.05 -9.04
C ASN A 245 -8.10 -11.12 -9.77
N LEU A 246 -7.56 -9.98 -10.16
CA LEU A 246 -6.28 -9.92 -10.82
C LEU A 246 -5.16 -10.31 -9.83
N GLN A 247 -4.49 -11.42 -10.11
CA GLN A 247 -3.29 -11.82 -9.37
C GLN A 247 -2.13 -10.89 -9.72
N THR A 248 -1.25 -10.69 -8.75
CA THR A 248 -0.01 -9.93 -8.95
C THR A 248 1.17 -10.89 -8.88
N LYS A 249 2.05 -10.82 -9.87
CA LYS A 249 3.33 -11.50 -9.91
C LYS A 249 4.42 -10.59 -9.33
N TYR A 250 5.51 -11.18 -8.83
CA TYR A 250 6.56 -10.41 -8.19
C TYR A 250 7.95 -10.74 -8.71
N LYS A 251 8.81 -9.72 -8.72
CA LYS A 251 10.25 -9.82 -8.74
C LYS A 251 10.79 -8.90 -7.64
N PHE A 252 11.97 -9.19 -7.12
CA PHE A 252 12.62 -8.28 -6.18
C PHE A 252 14.12 -8.20 -6.41
N LEU A 253 14.69 -7.11 -5.98
CA LEU A 253 16.13 -6.89 -5.93
C LEU A 253 16.55 -6.36 -4.57
N LYS A 254 17.80 -6.63 -4.21
CA LYS A 254 18.42 -6.12 -2.98
C LYS A 254 19.64 -5.30 -3.35
N LEU A 255 19.80 -4.18 -2.67
CA LEU A 255 20.96 -3.31 -2.78
C LEU A 255 21.68 -3.25 -1.45
N THR A 256 22.99 -3.38 -1.49
CA THR A 256 23.85 -3.25 -0.32
C THR A 256 23.87 -1.82 0.20
N SER A 257 24.24 -1.63 1.45
CA SER A 257 24.42 -0.32 2.07
C SER A 257 25.39 0.57 1.27
N ASN A 258 26.47 -0.01 0.71
CA ASN A 258 27.42 0.72 -0.11
C ASN A 258 26.80 1.25 -1.42
N GLN A 259 26.05 0.40 -2.14
CA GLN A 259 25.33 0.79 -3.36
C GLN A 259 24.33 1.90 -3.08
N ILE A 260 23.55 1.77 -1.99
CA ILE A 260 22.60 2.82 -1.57
C ILE A 260 23.34 4.09 -1.15
N GLY A 261 24.53 3.98 -0.58
CA GLY A 261 25.39 5.12 -0.28
C GLY A 261 25.80 5.88 -1.54
N GLN A 262 26.20 5.19 -2.60
CA GLN A 262 26.53 5.77 -3.92
C GLN A 262 25.31 6.44 -4.56
N ILE A 263 24.20 5.74 -4.67
CA ILE A 263 22.94 6.28 -5.20
C ILE A 263 22.50 7.53 -4.42
N SER A 264 22.58 7.48 -3.08
CA SER A 264 22.22 8.62 -2.22
C SER A 264 23.16 9.82 -2.43
N LYS A 265 24.43 9.59 -2.71
CA LYS A 265 25.40 10.65 -3.07
C LYS A 265 25.04 11.28 -4.40
N TYR A 266 24.76 10.46 -5.41
CA TYR A 266 24.28 10.93 -6.72
C TYR A 266 22.99 11.76 -6.59
N CYS A 267 22.00 11.26 -5.86
CA CYS A 267 20.75 11.99 -5.64
C CYS A 267 20.99 13.37 -5.00
N ARG A 268 21.82 13.43 -3.97
CA ARG A 268 22.16 14.71 -3.29
C ARG A 268 22.89 15.69 -4.22
N SER A 269 23.84 15.20 -5.03
CA SER A 269 24.58 16.08 -5.95
C SER A 269 23.72 16.67 -7.06
N HIS A 270 22.56 16.04 -7.38
CA HIS A 270 21.63 16.51 -8.40
C HIS A 270 20.33 17.10 -7.82
N GLY A 271 20.24 17.23 -6.48
CA GLY A 271 19.07 17.82 -5.80
C GLY A 271 17.78 17.02 -5.97
N ILE A 272 17.87 15.69 -6.10
CA ILE A 272 16.70 14.80 -6.27
C ILE A 272 16.56 13.82 -5.09
N THR A 273 15.39 13.17 -4.99
CA THR A 273 15.13 12.15 -3.96
C THR A 273 15.45 10.73 -4.47
N LEU A 274 15.62 9.79 -3.52
CA LEU A 274 15.68 8.35 -3.86
C LEU A 274 14.42 7.88 -4.58
N THR A 275 13.24 8.34 -4.19
CA THR A 275 11.97 7.99 -4.85
C THR A 275 11.99 8.39 -6.32
N THR A 276 12.40 9.63 -6.61
CA THR A 276 12.58 10.13 -7.99
C THR A 276 13.55 9.26 -8.78
N TYR A 277 14.71 8.94 -8.20
CA TYR A 277 15.73 8.12 -8.83
C TYR A 277 15.21 6.74 -9.20
N PHE A 278 14.60 6.04 -8.23
CA PHE A 278 14.08 4.69 -8.45
C PHE A 278 12.93 4.65 -9.46
N ASP A 279 12.02 5.64 -9.44
CA ASP A 279 10.92 5.71 -10.39
C ASP A 279 11.43 5.86 -11.83
N ILE A 280 12.26 6.86 -12.08
CA ILE A 280 12.79 7.14 -13.41
C ILE A 280 13.65 5.99 -13.94
N ILE A 281 14.51 5.40 -13.13
CA ILE A 281 15.32 4.25 -13.54
C ILE A 281 14.44 3.02 -13.81
N CYS A 282 13.37 2.80 -13.02
CA CYS A 282 12.41 1.75 -13.27
C CYS A 282 11.71 1.95 -14.64
N ILE A 283 11.22 3.15 -14.92
CA ILE A 283 10.60 3.48 -16.23
C ILE A 283 11.59 3.29 -17.37
N CYS A 284 12.86 3.72 -17.22
CA CYS A 284 13.89 3.48 -18.25
C CYS A 284 14.12 1.98 -18.50
N ALA A 285 14.17 1.18 -17.43
CA ALA A 285 14.29 -0.26 -17.57
C ALA A 285 13.07 -0.88 -18.28
N LEU A 286 11.85 -0.43 -17.96
CA LEU A 286 10.63 -0.83 -18.66
C LEU A 286 10.66 -0.44 -20.14
N GLN A 287 11.13 0.77 -20.48
CA GLN A 287 11.26 1.22 -21.86
C GLN A 287 12.22 0.36 -22.67
N GLU A 288 13.37 -0.01 -22.09
CA GLU A 288 14.39 -0.81 -22.75
C GLU A 288 14.02 -2.30 -22.83
N THR A 289 13.01 -2.76 -22.09
CA THR A 289 12.60 -4.17 -22.02
C THR A 289 11.13 -4.35 -22.38
N VAL A 290 10.21 -4.18 -21.43
CA VAL A 290 8.78 -4.48 -21.58
C VAL A 290 8.16 -3.70 -22.72
N PHE A 291 8.37 -2.38 -22.80
CA PHE A 291 7.75 -1.54 -23.83
C PHE A 291 8.30 -1.82 -25.23
N SER A 292 9.50 -2.41 -25.33
CA SER A 292 10.09 -2.79 -26.62
C SER A 292 9.38 -3.96 -27.29
N VAL A 293 8.68 -4.81 -26.50
CA VAL A 293 7.99 -6.02 -26.99
C VAL A 293 6.47 -5.92 -26.92
N VAL A 294 5.95 -5.14 -25.98
CA VAL A 294 4.50 -4.89 -25.87
C VAL A 294 4.12 -3.84 -26.90
N LYS A 295 3.29 -4.22 -27.88
CA LYS A 295 2.78 -3.27 -28.87
C LYS A 295 1.90 -2.23 -28.19
N SER A 296 2.35 -0.98 -28.20
CA SER A 296 1.62 0.16 -27.65
C SER A 296 1.86 1.39 -28.53
N SER A 297 0.84 2.21 -28.71
CA SER A 297 0.96 3.54 -29.32
C SER A 297 1.28 4.63 -28.29
N ALA A 298 1.60 4.24 -27.08
CA ALA A 298 1.88 5.18 -26.00
C ALA A 298 3.16 6.00 -26.27
N THR A 299 3.06 7.28 -25.98
CA THR A 299 4.18 8.23 -26.04
C THR A 299 4.56 8.73 -24.65
N HIS A 300 3.78 8.37 -23.63
CA HIS A 300 3.96 8.79 -22.24
C HIS A 300 3.81 7.61 -21.29
N THR A 301 4.35 7.79 -20.10
CA THR A 301 4.15 6.92 -18.93
C THR A 301 3.52 7.71 -17.81
N SER A 302 2.78 7.02 -16.94
CA SER A 302 2.20 7.62 -15.74
C SER A 302 2.69 6.90 -14.49
N SER A 303 3.29 7.67 -13.58
CA SER A 303 3.65 7.20 -12.24
C SER A 303 2.69 7.75 -11.20
N LEU A 304 2.26 6.91 -10.26
CA LEU A 304 1.51 7.34 -9.08
C LEU A 304 2.41 7.24 -7.85
N VAL A 305 2.82 8.39 -7.32
CA VAL A 305 3.73 8.44 -6.16
C VAL A 305 2.92 8.44 -4.88
N ALA A 306 3.12 7.44 -4.02
CA ALA A 306 2.47 7.39 -2.71
C ALA A 306 3.05 8.44 -1.76
N ILE A 307 2.22 9.40 -1.33
CA ILE A 307 2.59 10.47 -0.40
C ILE A 307 1.95 10.19 0.97
N ASN A 308 2.79 10.16 2.01
CA ASN A 308 2.35 10.01 3.39
C ASN A 308 1.75 11.32 3.93
N GLY A 309 0.48 11.29 4.30
CA GLY A 309 -0.23 12.46 4.86
C GLY A 309 0.16 12.80 6.30
N ARG A 310 0.77 11.87 7.06
CA ARG A 310 1.17 12.14 8.47
C ARG A 310 2.21 13.25 8.60
N ARG A 311 2.92 13.59 7.53
CA ARG A 311 3.83 14.75 7.50
C ARG A 311 3.15 16.09 7.75
N TYR A 312 1.83 16.14 7.57
CA TYR A 312 1.01 17.35 7.76
C TYR A 312 0.24 17.34 9.09
N TYR A 313 0.46 16.34 9.94
CA TYR A 313 -0.15 16.30 11.26
C TYR A 313 0.31 17.46 12.13
N SER A 314 -0.63 18.01 12.90
CA SER A 314 -0.30 18.90 14.02
C SER A 314 0.42 18.12 15.13
N ASP A 315 1.10 18.83 16.01
CA ASP A 315 1.80 18.21 17.15
C ASP A 315 0.87 17.41 18.07
N GLU A 316 -0.40 17.77 18.13
CA GLU A 316 -1.41 17.13 18.98
C GLU A 316 -1.73 15.69 18.53
N ILE A 317 -1.67 15.43 17.22
CA ILE A 317 -2.03 14.13 16.64
C ILE A 317 -0.84 13.39 16.02
N LYS A 318 0.39 13.92 16.12
CA LYS A 318 1.58 13.31 15.50
C LYS A 318 1.85 11.85 15.92
N ASN A 319 1.32 11.43 17.06
CA ASN A 319 1.46 10.07 17.58
C ASN A 319 0.35 9.13 17.09
N PHE A 320 -0.59 9.60 16.25
CA PHE A 320 -1.60 8.74 15.64
C PHE A 320 -1.01 8.03 14.42
N LEU A 321 -0.43 6.85 14.66
CA LEU A 321 0.42 6.17 13.68
C LEU A 321 -0.33 5.17 12.80
N TYR A 322 -1.53 4.76 13.19
CA TYR A 322 -2.34 3.79 12.44
C TYR A 322 -3.41 4.47 11.56
N GLY A 323 -4.00 3.68 10.67
CA GLY A 323 -4.99 4.16 9.71
C GLY A 323 -4.42 4.36 8.30
N THR A 324 -5.30 4.63 7.35
CA THR A 324 -4.95 4.85 5.95
C THR A 324 -4.89 6.33 5.65
N LEU A 325 -3.69 6.89 5.66
CA LEU A 325 -3.42 8.30 5.35
C LEU A 325 -2.34 8.42 4.27
N VAL A 326 -2.65 7.89 3.11
CA VAL A 326 -1.81 7.96 1.92
C VAL A 326 -2.64 8.48 0.74
N CYS A 327 -2.01 9.27 -0.11
CA CYS A 327 -2.58 9.71 -1.38
C CYS A 327 -1.58 9.45 -2.49
N GLY A 328 -2.07 9.21 -3.70
CA GLY A 328 -1.23 9.08 -4.90
C GLY A 328 -1.13 10.41 -5.65
N ALA A 329 0.08 10.90 -5.88
CA ALA A 329 0.36 12.03 -6.74
C ALA A 329 0.65 11.51 -8.17
N PRO A 330 -0.21 11.80 -9.16
CA PRO A 330 0.01 11.38 -10.53
C PRO A 330 1.06 12.29 -11.20
N ILE A 331 2.07 11.67 -11.83
CA ILE A 331 3.08 12.34 -12.64
C ILE A 331 3.11 11.67 -14.00
N ILE A 332 2.98 12.45 -15.07
CA ILE A 332 2.99 11.97 -16.44
C ILE A 332 4.23 12.52 -17.13
N LEU A 333 5.03 11.62 -17.73
CA LEU A 333 6.24 11.98 -18.45
C LEU A 333 6.20 11.40 -19.87
N PRO A 334 6.76 12.10 -20.87
CA PRO A 334 7.01 11.53 -22.18
C PRO A 334 8.03 10.39 -22.09
N THR A 335 8.19 9.64 -23.16
CA THR A 335 9.28 8.67 -23.30
C THR A 335 10.61 9.31 -22.88
N ILE A 336 11.34 8.67 -21.99
CA ILE A 336 12.55 9.21 -21.38
C ILE A 336 13.73 9.00 -22.32
N GLU A 337 14.31 10.10 -22.83
CA GLU A 337 15.54 10.12 -23.60
C GLU A 337 16.72 10.57 -22.73
N ASN A 338 16.49 11.56 -21.86
CA ASN A 338 17.47 12.08 -20.91
C ASN A 338 17.05 11.79 -19.48
N LYS A 339 17.73 10.86 -18.82
CA LYS A 339 17.41 10.41 -17.47
C LYS A 339 17.47 11.53 -16.43
N LEU A 340 18.51 12.38 -16.49
CA LEU A 340 18.69 13.43 -15.49
C LEU A 340 17.60 14.52 -15.62
N GLU A 341 17.30 14.91 -16.84
CA GLU A 341 16.22 15.87 -17.11
C GLU A 341 14.85 15.34 -16.62
N ALA A 342 14.55 14.07 -16.95
CA ALA A 342 13.33 13.41 -16.48
C ALA A 342 13.28 13.35 -14.94
N MET A 343 14.41 13.06 -14.28
CA MET A 343 14.50 13.08 -12.81
C MET A 343 14.23 14.48 -12.23
N GLN A 344 14.73 15.52 -12.86
CA GLN A 344 14.52 16.90 -12.40
C GLN A 344 13.06 17.33 -12.56
N ILE A 345 12.43 17.04 -13.69
CA ILE A 345 11.01 17.31 -13.94
C ILE A 345 10.15 16.54 -12.93
N PHE A 346 10.36 15.24 -12.80
CA PHE A 346 9.63 14.40 -11.85
C PHE A 346 9.75 14.90 -10.41
N HIS A 347 10.97 15.25 -10.00
CA HIS A 347 11.23 15.77 -8.66
C HIS A 347 10.51 17.09 -8.39
N GLN A 348 10.49 17.98 -9.38
CA GLN A 348 9.81 19.26 -9.29
C GLN A 348 8.29 19.07 -9.15
N GLU A 349 7.68 18.23 -9.99
CA GLU A 349 6.24 17.94 -9.93
C GLU A 349 5.85 17.30 -8.60
N MET A 350 6.60 16.31 -8.13
CA MET A 350 6.37 15.67 -6.83
C MET A 350 6.51 16.66 -5.67
N THR A 351 7.52 17.52 -5.70
CA THR A 351 7.75 18.52 -4.66
C THR A 351 6.66 19.58 -4.64
N ASN A 352 6.22 20.02 -5.83
CA ASN A 352 5.10 20.94 -5.95
C ASN A 352 3.81 20.34 -5.39
N ASP A 353 3.50 19.07 -5.70
CA ASP A 353 2.32 18.40 -5.16
C ASP A 353 2.37 18.30 -3.63
N ILE A 354 3.53 17.92 -3.08
CA ILE A 354 3.74 17.87 -1.63
C ILE A 354 3.50 19.25 -0.98
N ASN A 355 4.07 20.30 -1.54
CA ASN A 355 3.98 21.66 -0.97
C ASN A 355 2.57 22.24 -1.07
N THR A 356 1.87 21.96 -2.16
CA THR A 356 0.50 22.45 -2.40
C THR A 356 -0.59 21.55 -1.86
N LYS A 357 -0.26 20.32 -1.44
CA LYS A 357 -1.23 19.27 -1.01
C LYS A 357 -2.26 18.92 -2.09
N LYS A 358 -1.96 19.19 -3.35
CA LYS A 358 -2.89 19.11 -4.49
C LYS A 358 -3.55 17.73 -4.59
N SER A 359 -2.78 16.65 -4.50
CA SER A 359 -3.32 15.29 -4.63
C SER A 359 -4.25 14.91 -3.48
N PHE A 360 -3.96 15.32 -2.25
CA PHE A 360 -4.86 15.11 -1.11
C PHE A 360 -6.19 15.85 -1.30
N GLN A 361 -6.14 17.11 -1.68
CA GLN A 361 -7.34 17.93 -1.93
C GLN A 361 -8.17 17.37 -3.09
N SER A 362 -7.52 16.97 -4.18
CA SER A 362 -8.19 16.38 -5.35
C SER A 362 -8.83 15.04 -5.01
N THR A 363 -8.15 14.19 -4.26
CA THR A 363 -8.68 12.91 -3.77
C THR A 363 -9.85 13.12 -2.83
N GLY A 364 -9.73 14.04 -1.87
CA GLY A 364 -10.83 14.39 -0.97
C GLY A 364 -12.06 14.88 -1.71
N ASN A 365 -11.89 15.78 -2.69
CA ASN A 365 -12.98 16.27 -3.51
C ASN A 365 -13.65 15.12 -4.32
N LEU A 366 -12.85 14.25 -4.94
CA LEU A 366 -13.37 13.11 -5.68
C LEU A 366 -14.16 12.16 -4.76
N LEU A 367 -13.55 11.68 -3.68
CA LEU A 367 -14.11 10.63 -2.83
C LEU A 367 -15.30 11.12 -1.97
N LYS A 368 -15.38 12.41 -1.65
CA LYS A 368 -16.53 12.98 -0.92
C LYS A 368 -17.77 13.07 -1.81
N HIS A 369 -17.62 13.25 -3.13
CA HIS A 369 -18.71 13.59 -4.03
C HIS A 369 -19.03 12.54 -5.10
N ALA A 370 -18.06 11.68 -5.48
CA ALA A 370 -18.27 10.62 -6.44
C ALA A 370 -18.85 9.35 -5.80
N ASN A 371 -19.63 8.60 -6.59
CA ASN A 371 -19.99 7.24 -6.23
C ASN A 371 -18.80 6.31 -6.55
N VAL A 372 -18.15 5.80 -5.51
CA VAL A 372 -16.93 4.98 -5.64
C VAL A 372 -17.22 3.65 -6.34
N TRP A 373 -18.36 3.02 -6.06
CA TRP A 373 -18.77 1.77 -6.72
C TRP A 373 -18.99 1.96 -8.22
N GLU A 374 -19.69 3.02 -8.60
CA GLU A 374 -19.92 3.38 -10.01
C GLU A 374 -18.60 3.68 -10.73
N TYR A 375 -17.68 4.40 -10.07
CA TYR A 375 -16.34 4.67 -10.61
C TYR A 375 -15.62 3.37 -10.99
N PHE A 376 -15.54 2.38 -10.09
CA PHE A 376 -14.88 1.12 -10.36
C PHE A 376 -15.65 0.23 -11.34
N GLN A 377 -16.98 0.17 -11.24
CA GLN A 377 -17.80 -0.56 -12.21
C GLN A 377 -17.57 -0.05 -13.64
N ASN A 378 -17.43 1.26 -13.80
CA ASN A 378 -17.12 1.88 -15.09
C ASN A 378 -15.69 1.57 -15.59
N LYS A 379 -14.79 1.12 -14.73
CA LYS A 379 -13.41 0.76 -15.07
C LYS A 379 -13.28 -0.72 -15.47
N ILE A 380 -14.08 -1.59 -14.88
CA ILE A 380 -14.03 -3.04 -15.14
C ILE A 380 -14.46 -3.34 -16.56
N ASN A 381 -13.82 -4.32 -17.19
CA ASN A 381 -13.99 -4.75 -18.58
C ASN A 381 -13.63 -3.70 -19.64
N LYS A 382 -13.05 -2.58 -19.26
CA LYS A 382 -12.47 -1.61 -20.20
C LYS A 382 -11.00 -1.89 -20.44
N ILE A 383 -10.56 -1.61 -21.65
CA ILE A 383 -9.14 -1.57 -22.01
C ILE A 383 -8.60 -0.20 -21.62
N GLY A 384 -7.42 -0.18 -21.02
CA GLY A 384 -6.77 1.05 -20.61
C GLY A 384 -7.25 1.62 -19.28
N GLY A 385 -6.64 2.73 -18.87
CA GLY A 385 -6.96 3.46 -17.64
C GLY A 385 -6.26 2.93 -16.39
N ARG A 386 -5.24 2.05 -16.53
CA ARG A 386 -4.29 1.76 -15.45
C ARG A 386 -3.15 2.77 -15.49
N PHE A 387 -2.62 3.11 -14.34
CA PHE A 387 -1.31 3.77 -14.28
C PHE A 387 -0.22 2.80 -14.73
N THR A 388 0.80 3.32 -15.42
CA THR A 388 1.95 2.51 -15.82
C THR A 388 2.66 1.94 -14.59
N LEU A 389 2.99 2.80 -13.62
CA LEU A 389 3.72 2.45 -12.41
C LEU A 389 3.09 3.13 -11.19
N THR A 390 3.07 2.47 -10.04
CA THR A 390 2.98 3.16 -8.75
C THR A 390 4.25 2.90 -7.95
N ILE A 391 4.74 3.92 -7.26
CA ILE A 391 5.89 3.81 -6.37
C ILE A 391 5.52 4.13 -4.93
N SER A 392 5.87 3.23 -4.02
CA SER A 392 5.70 3.40 -2.59
C SER A 392 7.03 3.16 -1.88
N ASN A 393 7.61 4.23 -1.36
CA ASN A 393 8.87 4.19 -0.63
C ASN A 393 8.64 4.48 0.85
N LEU A 394 8.77 3.45 1.70
CA LEU A 394 8.60 3.56 3.15
C LEU A 394 9.79 4.21 3.85
N GLY A 395 10.85 4.53 3.09
CA GLY A 395 12.06 5.18 3.61
C GLY A 395 12.92 4.27 4.47
N LYS A 396 13.81 4.90 5.24
CA LYS A 396 14.69 4.18 6.15
C LYS A 396 13.95 3.86 7.45
N ILE A 397 13.86 2.57 7.75
CA ILE A 397 13.16 2.05 8.93
C ILE A 397 14.13 1.91 10.07
N SER A 398 13.71 2.28 11.29
CA SER A 398 14.50 2.09 12.51
C SER A 398 14.02 0.86 13.27
N ASN A 399 14.92 0.15 13.95
CA ASN A 399 14.54 -0.84 14.95
C ASN A 399 13.85 -0.15 16.15
N SER A 400 12.91 -0.86 16.77
CA SER A 400 12.22 -0.38 17.99
C SER A 400 12.95 -0.75 19.27
N ASN A 401 13.83 -1.75 19.22
CA ASN A 401 14.64 -2.24 20.35
C ASN A 401 15.88 -2.98 19.86
N ASP A 402 16.77 -3.35 20.79
CA ASP A 402 18.02 -4.05 20.50
C ASP A 402 17.93 -5.59 20.58
N ILE A 403 16.79 -6.13 21.01
CA ILE A 403 16.59 -7.57 21.21
C ILE A 403 16.04 -8.21 19.92
N PHE A 404 14.97 -7.64 19.36
CA PHE A 404 14.36 -8.09 18.09
C PHE A 404 14.61 -7.03 17.02
N LYS A 405 15.60 -7.29 16.15
CA LYS A 405 16.05 -6.40 15.08
C LYS A 405 15.58 -6.92 13.74
N PHE A 406 15.33 -6.01 12.81
CA PHE A 406 14.99 -6.33 11.42
C PHE A 406 16.27 -6.64 10.63
N GLU A 407 16.39 -7.87 10.13
CA GLU A 407 17.48 -8.31 9.26
C GLU A 407 17.12 -8.24 7.79
N GLN A 408 15.85 -8.54 7.46
CA GLN A 408 15.31 -8.36 6.13
C GLN A 408 13.89 -7.82 6.23
N MET A 409 13.49 -7.02 5.24
CA MET A 409 12.13 -6.54 5.15
C MET A 409 11.70 -6.45 3.69
N TYR A 410 10.49 -6.93 3.41
CA TYR A 410 9.86 -6.81 2.10
C TYR A 410 8.50 -6.13 2.28
N PHE A 411 8.20 -5.19 1.40
CA PHE A 411 6.89 -4.60 1.27
C PHE A 411 6.26 -5.13 0.00
N VAL A 412 5.13 -5.81 0.12
CA VAL A 412 4.40 -6.44 -0.97
C VAL A 412 3.02 -5.83 -1.04
N SER A 413 2.63 -5.30 -2.19
CA SER A 413 1.27 -4.86 -2.47
C SER A 413 0.86 -5.30 -3.86
N ASN A 414 -0.44 -5.53 -4.07
CA ASN A 414 -0.92 -5.97 -5.37
C ASN A 414 -1.18 -4.79 -6.33
N THR A 415 -1.17 -5.10 -7.64
CA THR A 415 -1.50 -4.15 -8.70
C THR A 415 -2.98 -3.77 -8.69
N GLY A 416 -3.84 -4.69 -8.27
CA GLY A 416 -5.28 -4.53 -8.32
C GLY A 416 -5.76 -4.16 -9.72
N VAL A 417 -6.83 -3.38 -9.76
CA VAL A 417 -7.44 -2.89 -11.00
C VAL A 417 -6.89 -1.52 -11.45
N VAL A 418 -5.81 -1.04 -10.81
CA VAL A 418 -5.36 0.36 -10.96
C VAL A 418 -4.00 0.49 -11.63
N TYR A 419 -3.11 -0.49 -11.49
CA TYR A 419 -1.71 -0.39 -11.88
C TYR A 419 -1.28 -1.54 -12.79
N ASN A 420 -0.36 -1.27 -13.72
CA ASN A 420 0.37 -2.31 -14.44
C ASN A 420 1.55 -2.82 -13.62
N PHE A 421 2.28 -1.89 -12.97
CA PHE A 421 3.41 -2.18 -12.11
C PHE A 421 3.28 -1.46 -10.76
N VAL A 422 3.76 -2.10 -9.70
CA VAL A 422 3.95 -1.49 -8.38
C VAL A 422 5.41 -1.66 -7.95
N LEU A 423 6.05 -0.60 -7.51
CA LEU A 423 7.42 -0.59 -6.99
C LEU A 423 7.40 -0.22 -5.52
N ASN A 424 7.63 -1.20 -4.67
CA ASN A 424 7.62 -1.05 -3.22
C ASN A 424 9.04 -1.09 -2.67
N ILE A 425 9.43 -0.07 -1.91
CA ILE A 425 10.81 0.12 -1.44
C ILE A 425 10.86 0.21 0.08
N THR A 426 11.77 -0.55 0.67
CA THR A 426 12.10 -0.48 2.09
C THR A 426 13.61 -0.39 2.28
N THR A 427 14.06 0.46 3.21
CA THR A 427 15.48 0.56 3.59
C THR A 427 15.63 0.16 5.06
N LEU A 428 16.48 -0.80 5.32
CA LEU A 428 16.76 -1.31 6.67
C LEU A 428 17.62 -0.34 7.50
N PRO A 429 17.68 -0.55 8.83
CA PRO A 429 18.54 0.28 9.71
C PRO A 429 20.02 0.26 9.32
N ASN A 430 20.53 -0.87 8.81
CA ASN A 430 21.92 -1.05 8.34
C ASN A 430 22.19 -0.37 6.99
N GLY A 431 21.15 0.15 6.32
CA GLY A 431 21.26 0.86 5.04
C GLY A 431 21.05 -0.04 3.81
N GLU A 432 20.84 -1.33 3.97
CA GLU A 432 20.42 -2.21 2.87
C GLU A 432 19.00 -1.87 2.42
N LEU A 433 18.74 -2.03 1.13
CA LEU A 433 17.44 -1.72 0.54
C LEU A 433 16.89 -2.94 -0.20
N THR A 434 15.60 -3.18 -0.03
CA THR A 434 14.84 -4.12 -0.84
C THR A 434 13.83 -3.36 -1.69
N ALA A 435 13.81 -3.63 -2.99
CA ALA A 435 12.79 -3.17 -3.93
C ALA A 435 12.02 -4.36 -4.46
N VAL A 436 10.71 -4.38 -4.26
CA VAL A 436 9.79 -5.41 -4.76
C VAL A 436 8.97 -4.80 -5.89
N VAL A 437 9.02 -5.43 -7.06
CA VAL A 437 8.22 -5.06 -8.23
C VAL A 437 7.10 -6.05 -8.39
N GLY A 438 5.86 -5.59 -8.18
CA GLY A 438 4.65 -6.34 -8.52
C GLY A 438 4.17 -5.94 -9.92
N TYR A 439 3.63 -6.89 -10.67
CA TYR A 439 3.14 -6.66 -12.02
C TYR A 439 1.96 -7.57 -12.37
N ILE A 440 1.16 -7.15 -13.34
CA ILE A 440 0.03 -7.95 -13.81
C ILE A 440 0.52 -9.21 -14.55
N PRO A 441 -0.14 -10.38 -14.38
CA PRO A 441 0.31 -11.66 -14.95
C PRO A 441 0.47 -11.69 -16.47
N GLU A 442 -0.17 -10.74 -17.16
CA GLU A 442 -0.09 -10.63 -18.62
C GLU A 442 1.29 -10.46 -19.17
N PHE A 443 2.22 -9.89 -18.40
CA PHE A 443 3.60 -9.73 -18.84
C PHE A 443 4.36 -11.06 -18.88
N GLU A 444 3.90 -12.12 -18.22
CA GLU A 444 4.50 -13.47 -18.26
C GLU A 444 4.51 -14.10 -19.67
N LYS A 445 3.62 -13.65 -20.58
CA LYS A 445 3.55 -14.18 -21.95
C LYS A 445 4.63 -13.66 -22.90
N TYR A 446 5.40 -12.63 -22.47
CA TYR A 446 6.40 -11.98 -23.31
C TYR A 446 7.81 -12.46 -23.00
N GLU A 447 8.62 -12.53 -24.05
CA GLU A 447 10.04 -12.85 -23.97
C GLU A 447 10.88 -11.79 -24.72
N LEU A 448 12.08 -11.56 -24.24
CA LEU A 448 13.09 -10.77 -24.93
C LEU A 448 14.39 -11.58 -24.97
N ASN A 449 14.92 -11.82 -26.19
CA ASN A 449 16.11 -12.65 -26.41
C ASN A 449 15.99 -14.07 -25.83
N ASN A 450 14.84 -14.73 -25.98
CA ASN A 450 14.51 -16.05 -25.43
C ASN A 450 14.57 -16.15 -23.90
N LYS A 451 14.34 -15.05 -23.20
CA LYS A 451 14.26 -14.99 -21.75
C LYS A 451 12.94 -14.34 -21.34
N PRO A 452 12.28 -14.81 -20.26
CA PRO A 452 11.09 -14.17 -19.74
C PRO A 452 11.30 -12.66 -19.55
N ILE A 453 10.36 -11.85 -20.02
CA ILE A 453 10.54 -10.40 -20.08
C ILE A 453 10.79 -9.78 -18.70
N MET A 454 10.15 -10.33 -17.67
CA MET A 454 10.26 -9.79 -16.31
C MET A 454 11.61 -10.16 -15.64
N ASP A 455 12.25 -11.28 -16.06
CA ASP A 455 13.62 -11.59 -15.65
C ASP A 455 14.61 -10.64 -16.32
N THR A 456 14.43 -10.37 -17.62
CA THR A 456 15.23 -9.39 -18.35
C THR A 456 15.06 -7.97 -17.77
N PHE A 457 13.82 -7.60 -17.41
CA PHE A 457 13.52 -6.32 -16.80
C PHE A 457 14.23 -6.14 -15.44
N ILE A 458 14.13 -7.12 -14.53
CA ILE A 458 14.70 -6.94 -13.18
C ILE A 458 16.24 -6.85 -13.22
N GLU A 459 16.89 -7.60 -14.11
CA GLU A 459 18.33 -7.48 -14.35
C GLU A 459 18.69 -6.10 -14.89
N LYS A 460 17.97 -5.65 -15.93
CA LYS A 460 18.18 -4.33 -16.51
C LYS A 460 17.95 -3.21 -15.49
N PHE A 461 16.92 -3.34 -14.67
CA PHE A 461 16.63 -2.37 -13.61
C PHE A 461 17.79 -2.30 -12.60
N TYR A 462 18.29 -3.44 -12.15
CA TYR A 462 19.46 -3.49 -11.26
C TYR A 462 20.70 -2.82 -11.89
N ASP A 463 21.02 -3.18 -13.13
CA ASP A 463 22.16 -2.63 -13.84
C ASP A 463 22.08 -1.11 -13.99
N LEU A 464 20.92 -0.60 -14.40
CA LEU A 464 20.71 0.85 -14.56
C LEU A 464 20.77 1.60 -13.21
N LEU A 465 20.32 1.00 -12.11
CA LEU A 465 20.46 1.58 -10.78
C LEU A 465 21.91 1.80 -10.38
N ILE A 466 22.79 0.88 -10.74
CA ILE A 466 24.21 0.98 -10.40
C ILE A 466 24.96 1.88 -11.39
N LEU A 467 24.79 1.67 -12.69
CA LEU A 467 25.52 2.42 -13.73
C LEU A 467 25.20 3.91 -13.73
N THR A 468 23.96 4.30 -13.45
CA THR A 468 23.57 5.72 -13.46
C THR A 468 24.13 6.49 -12.25
N SER A 469 24.43 5.81 -11.15
CA SER A 469 24.97 6.42 -9.92
C SER A 469 26.51 6.36 -9.83
N SER A 470 27.16 5.69 -10.80
CA SER A 470 28.62 5.59 -10.90
C SER A 470 29.19 6.83 -11.58
#